data_fe886aa261ad798f07c6ab1072d33a97
#
_entry.id   fe886aa261ad798f07c6ab1072d33a97
#
_cell.length_a   1.000
_cell.length_b   1.000
_cell.length_c   1.000
_cell.angle_alpha   90.00
_cell.angle_beta   90.00
_cell.angle_gamma   90.00
#
_symmetry.space_group_name_H-M   'P 1'
#
loop_
_entity.id
_entity.type
_entity.pdbx_description
1 polymer ?
#
loop_
_entity_poly.entity_id
_entity_poly.type
_entity_poly.pdbx_seq_one_letter_code
_entity_poly.pdbx_strand_id
1 'polypeptide(L)'
;MNGTQFIARILKEEGVEQMTCFPSNALIEEVSKEGIRPVMFRHERGAVMAADGYARSGGGEGFGTVMMQHAAGAENSVGGLSQAFGDNVPMLVLPGGYPLAERNIRPNFAA
;
A
#
# COMPACT_ATOMS: atom_id res chain seq x y z
N MET A 1 -17.84 10.96 5.85
CA MET A 1 -16.69 10.33 5.16
C MET A 1 -15.53 10.29 6.14
N ASN A 2 -14.95 9.12 6.37
CA ASN A 2 -13.75 8.97 7.19
C ASN A 2 -12.48 9.03 6.33
N GLY A 3 -11.28 8.99 6.96
CA GLY A 3 -10.01 9.15 6.24
C GLY A 3 -9.74 8.05 5.21
N THR A 4 -10.09 6.79 5.50
CA THR A 4 -9.89 5.68 4.56
C THR A 4 -10.81 5.80 3.33
N GLN A 5 -12.05 6.21 3.53
CA GLN A 5 -12.98 6.48 2.43
C GLN A 5 -12.51 7.64 1.55
N PHE A 6 -11.97 8.69 2.17
CA PHE A 6 -11.43 9.84 1.45
C PHE A 6 -10.22 9.44 0.60
N ILE A 7 -9.28 8.69 1.17
CA ILE A 7 -8.11 8.18 0.44
C ILE A 7 -8.54 7.27 -0.72
N ALA A 8 -9.46 6.33 -0.49
CA ALA A 8 -9.96 5.44 -1.53
C ALA A 8 -10.57 6.21 -2.71
N ARG A 9 -11.32 7.26 -2.43
CA ARG A 9 -11.90 8.13 -3.45
C ARG A 9 -10.85 8.86 -4.26
N ILE A 10 -9.84 9.46 -3.61
CA ILE A 10 -8.72 10.12 -4.31
C ILE A 10 -7.99 9.12 -5.21
N LEU A 11 -7.68 7.93 -4.71
CA LEU A 11 -7.01 6.90 -5.52
C LEU A 11 -7.81 6.55 -6.77
N LYS A 12 -9.13 6.49 -6.66
CA LYS A 12 -10.01 6.24 -7.80
C LYS A 12 -9.98 7.40 -8.80
N GLU A 13 -10.02 8.63 -8.33
CA GLU A 13 -9.95 9.84 -9.18
C GLU A 13 -8.59 9.97 -9.88
N GLU A 14 -7.50 9.52 -9.22
CA GLU A 14 -6.16 9.44 -9.82
C GLU A 14 -5.97 8.26 -10.79
N GLY A 15 -7.03 7.50 -11.06
CA GLY A 15 -7.02 6.43 -12.06
C GLY A 15 -6.42 5.11 -11.57
N VAL A 16 -6.31 4.90 -10.27
CA VAL A 16 -5.85 3.62 -9.72
C VAL A 16 -6.91 2.55 -9.98
N GLU A 17 -6.56 1.52 -10.74
CA GLU A 17 -7.45 0.41 -11.07
C GLU A 17 -7.23 -0.80 -10.17
N GLN A 18 -6.02 -1.01 -9.72
CA GLN A 18 -5.64 -2.11 -8.83
C GLN A 18 -4.58 -1.68 -7.83
N MET A 19 -4.56 -2.37 -6.71
CA MET A 19 -3.62 -2.12 -5.63
C MET A 19 -3.13 -3.44 -5.06
N THR A 20 -1.82 -3.65 -5.04
CA THR A 20 -1.25 -4.83 -4.40
C THR A 20 -1.25 -4.66 -2.88
N CYS A 21 -1.49 -5.73 -2.14
CA CYS A 21 -1.60 -5.60 -0.68
C CYS A 21 -1.29 -6.90 0.07
N PHE A 22 -0.89 -6.73 1.32
CA PHE A 22 -1.00 -7.76 2.33
C PHE A 22 -2.34 -7.57 3.08
N PRO A 23 -3.10 -8.64 3.38
CA PRO A 23 -4.48 -8.53 3.90
C PRO A 23 -4.55 -8.08 5.38
N SER A 24 -4.01 -6.93 5.69
CA SER A 24 -4.00 -6.36 7.05
C SER A 24 -3.99 -4.83 7.01
N ASN A 25 -4.97 -4.23 6.32
CA ASN A 25 -5.09 -2.78 6.24
C ASN A 25 -6.55 -2.39 6.03
N ALA A 26 -7.05 -1.45 6.84
CA ALA A 26 -8.44 -1.00 6.79
C ALA A 26 -8.84 -0.34 5.45
N LEU A 27 -7.86 0.13 4.68
CA LEU A 27 -8.12 0.74 3.38
C LEU A 27 -8.57 -0.26 2.31
N ILE A 28 -8.26 -1.57 2.48
CA ILE A 28 -8.58 -2.62 1.50
C ILE A 28 -10.08 -2.67 1.17
N GLU A 29 -10.91 -2.62 2.21
CA GLU A 29 -12.36 -2.64 2.04
C GLU A 29 -12.86 -1.40 1.30
N GLU A 30 -12.34 -0.23 1.65
CA GLU A 30 -12.80 1.03 1.08
C GLU A 30 -12.36 1.18 -0.39
N VAL A 31 -11.16 0.75 -0.76
CA VAL A 31 -10.74 0.75 -2.18
C VAL A 31 -11.59 -0.23 -3.01
N SER A 32 -11.98 -1.37 -2.44
CA SER A 32 -12.89 -2.31 -3.11
C SER A 32 -14.26 -1.69 -3.39
N LYS A 33 -14.79 -0.91 -2.45
CA LYS A 33 -16.07 -0.20 -2.63
C LYS A 33 -16.03 0.84 -3.75
N GLU A 34 -14.88 1.48 -3.94
CA GLU A 34 -14.64 2.42 -5.06
C GLU A 34 -14.31 1.71 -6.39
N GLY A 35 -14.33 0.37 -6.43
CA GLY A 35 -14.06 -0.41 -7.62
C GLY A 35 -12.58 -0.54 -7.98
N ILE A 36 -11.68 -0.25 -7.05
CA ILE A 36 -10.25 -0.55 -7.17
C ILE A 36 -10.04 -2.00 -6.74
N ARG A 37 -9.39 -2.80 -7.57
CA ARG A 37 -9.16 -4.22 -7.29
C ARG A 37 -7.99 -4.43 -6.31
N PRO A 38 -8.21 -4.93 -5.08
CA PRO A 38 -7.12 -5.35 -4.23
C PRO A 38 -6.55 -6.70 -4.71
N VAL A 39 -5.24 -6.75 -4.89
CA VAL A 39 -4.51 -7.98 -5.27
C VAL A 39 -3.71 -8.44 -4.07
N MET A 40 -4.16 -9.55 -3.45
CA MET A 40 -3.61 -10.04 -2.20
C MET A 40 -2.33 -10.85 -2.39
N PHE A 41 -1.36 -10.58 -1.54
CA PHE A 41 -0.10 -11.32 -1.46
C PHE A 41 0.06 -11.96 -0.08
N ARG A 42 0.85 -13.01 0.00
CA ARG A 42 1.16 -13.70 1.27
C ARG A 42 2.31 -13.07 2.04
N HIS A 43 3.01 -12.12 1.42
CA HIS A 43 4.14 -11.40 2.02
C HIS A 43 4.24 -10.02 1.37
N GLU A 44 4.51 -9.01 2.15
CA GLU A 44 4.55 -7.62 1.70
C GLU A 44 5.61 -7.37 0.64
N ARG A 45 6.76 -8.04 0.73
CA ARG A 45 7.80 -7.97 -0.29
C ARG A 45 7.29 -8.34 -1.68
N GLY A 46 6.48 -9.40 -1.77
CA GLY A 46 5.85 -9.80 -3.03
C GLY A 46 4.88 -8.74 -3.55
N ALA A 47 4.09 -8.14 -2.65
CA ALA A 47 3.17 -7.06 -3.00
C ALA A 47 3.91 -5.83 -3.55
N VAL A 48 5.01 -5.43 -2.91
CA VAL A 48 5.85 -4.30 -3.36
C VAL A 48 6.48 -4.61 -4.73
N MET A 49 7.05 -5.79 -4.91
CA MET A 49 7.65 -6.19 -6.19
C MET A 49 6.63 -6.25 -7.33
N ALA A 50 5.41 -6.66 -7.04
CA ALA A 50 4.33 -6.66 -8.03
C ALA A 50 3.89 -5.23 -8.40
N ALA A 51 3.80 -4.31 -7.43
CA ALA A 51 3.53 -2.90 -7.69
C ALA A 51 4.65 -2.24 -8.52
N ASP A 52 5.92 -2.55 -8.20
CA ASP A 52 7.09 -2.13 -8.98
C ASP A 52 7.00 -2.64 -10.43
N GLY A 53 6.77 -3.93 -10.63
CA GLY A 53 6.60 -4.51 -11.95
C GLY A 53 5.45 -3.91 -12.75
N TYR A 54 4.34 -3.62 -12.09
CA TYR A 54 3.20 -2.93 -12.70
C TYR A 54 3.58 -1.52 -13.19
N ALA A 55 4.25 -0.73 -12.34
CA ALA A 55 4.71 0.60 -12.72
C ALA A 55 5.70 0.56 -13.90
N ARG A 56 6.64 -0.39 -13.89
CA ARG A 56 7.61 -0.56 -14.98
C ARG A 56 6.94 -0.96 -16.30
N SER A 57 5.93 -1.82 -16.26
CA SER A 57 5.24 -2.32 -17.46
C SER A 57 4.28 -1.31 -18.08
N GLY A 58 3.91 -0.26 -17.37
CA GLY A 58 3.01 0.79 -17.85
C GLY A 58 3.64 1.78 -18.83
N GLY A 59 4.84 1.52 -19.32
CA GLY A 59 5.48 2.37 -20.34
C GLY A 59 5.86 3.77 -19.85
N GLY A 60 6.01 3.96 -18.52
CA GLY A 60 6.31 5.24 -17.90
C GLY A 60 5.07 6.06 -17.56
N GLU A 61 3.88 5.55 -17.85
CA GLU A 61 2.61 6.16 -17.44
C GLU A 61 2.08 5.47 -16.17
N GLY A 62 1.64 6.27 -15.21
CA GLY A 62 1.10 5.77 -13.96
C GLY A 62 2.16 5.42 -12.90
N PHE A 63 1.70 4.81 -11.83
CA PHE A 63 2.51 4.43 -10.68
C PHE A 63 2.02 3.13 -10.07
N GLY A 64 2.91 2.41 -9.38
CA GLY A 64 2.54 1.25 -8.60
C GLY A 64 1.91 1.67 -7.27
N THR A 65 0.87 0.95 -6.84
CA THR A 65 0.21 1.23 -5.57
C THR A 65 0.24 -0.02 -4.69
N VAL A 66 0.73 0.13 -3.46
CA VAL A 66 0.85 -0.99 -2.51
C VAL A 66 0.41 -0.59 -1.12
N MET A 67 -0.36 -1.47 -0.49
CA MET A 67 -0.73 -1.40 0.92
C MET A 67 -0.08 -2.53 1.70
N MET A 68 0.35 -2.23 2.92
CA MET A 68 0.96 -3.21 3.80
C MET A 68 0.54 -3.01 5.26
N GLN A 69 0.76 -4.03 6.05
CA GLN A 69 0.62 -3.96 7.49
C GLN A 69 1.60 -2.91 8.06
N HIS A 70 1.22 -2.28 9.16
CA HIS A 70 2.11 -1.43 9.94
C HIS A 70 3.29 -2.23 10.53
N ALA A 71 4.32 -1.52 10.98
CA ALA A 71 5.54 -2.10 11.59
C ALA A 71 6.13 -3.26 10.78
N ALA A 72 5.87 -4.51 11.17
CA ALA A 72 6.43 -5.70 10.53
C ALA A 72 6.21 -5.74 9.00
N GLY A 73 5.05 -5.30 8.52
CA GLY A 73 4.77 -5.22 7.09
C GLY A 73 5.59 -4.15 6.38
N ALA A 74 5.78 -2.99 7.01
CA ALA A 74 6.66 -1.96 6.50
C ALA A 74 8.12 -2.44 6.43
N GLU A 75 8.60 -3.12 7.48
CA GLU A 75 9.95 -3.70 7.52
C GLU A 75 10.14 -4.77 6.42
N ASN A 76 9.16 -5.66 6.24
CA ASN A 76 9.17 -6.68 5.20
C ASN A 76 9.23 -6.09 3.77
N SER A 77 8.83 -4.84 3.62
CA SER A 77 8.74 -4.15 2.34
C SER A 77 10.05 -3.47 1.91
N VAL A 78 10.97 -3.20 2.84
CA VAL A 78 12.16 -2.37 2.62
C VAL A 78 12.99 -2.83 1.43
N GLY A 79 13.22 -4.13 1.27
CA GLY A 79 14.01 -4.65 0.15
C GLY A 79 13.42 -4.34 -1.23
N GLY A 80 12.09 -4.48 -1.36
CA GLY A 80 11.39 -4.13 -2.61
C GLY A 80 11.35 -2.62 -2.86
N LEU A 81 11.14 -1.84 -1.79
CA LEU A 81 11.13 -0.38 -1.87
C LEU A 81 12.51 0.17 -2.25
N SER A 82 13.58 -0.41 -1.72
CA SER A 82 14.96 -0.02 -2.06
C SER A 82 15.25 -0.23 -3.55
N GLN A 83 14.75 -1.31 -4.13
CA GLN A 83 14.88 -1.58 -5.56
C GLN A 83 14.13 -0.54 -6.41
N ALA A 84 12.87 -0.29 -6.09
CA ALA A 84 12.07 0.72 -6.78
C ALA A 84 12.69 2.12 -6.67
N PHE A 85 13.16 2.48 -5.48
CA PHE A 85 13.83 3.77 -5.24
C PHE A 85 15.13 3.91 -6.04
N GLY A 86 15.95 2.86 -6.08
CA GLY A 86 17.21 2.87 -6.83
C GLY A 86 17.02 3.09 -8.34
N ASP A 87 15.93 2.61 -8.89
CA ASP A 87 15.60 2.72 -10.31
C ASP A 87 14.61 3.86 -10.63
N ASN A 88 14.28 4.71 -9.66
CA ASN A 88 13.30 5.80 -9.80
C ASN A 88 11.90 5.33 -10.30
N VAL A 89 11.45 4.16 -9.88
CA VAL A 89 10.13 3.64 -10.21
C VAL A 89 9.07 4.36 -9.38
N PRO A 90 8.07 5.00 -9.99
CA PRO A 90 7.05 5.74 -9.26
C PRO A 90 6.12 4.77 -8.51
N MET A 91 6.09 4.91 -7.19
CA MET A 91 5.27 4.07 -6.32
C MET A 91 4.59 4.87 -5.22
N LEU A 92 3.31 4.58 -4.99
CA LEU A 92 2.58 5.02 -3.82
C LEU A 92 2.53 3.90 -2.79
N VAL A 93 3.10 4.16 -1.62
CA VAL A 93 3.25 3.17 -0.54
C VAL A 93 2.41 3.59 0.65
N LEU A 94 1.46 2.75 1.04
CA LEU A 94 0.47 3.04 2.09
C LEU A 94 0.58 2.03 3.24
N PRO A 95 1.54 2.19 4.15
CA PRO A 95 1.61 1.35 5.34
C PRO A 95 0.43 1.65 6.27
N GLY A 96 -0.07 0.62 6.94
CA GLY A 96 -0.99 0.79 8.04
C GLY A 96 -0.36 1.57 9.20
N GLY A 97 -1.17 1.98 10.12
CA GLY A 97 -0.74 2.67 11.34
C GLY A 97 -1.63 2.30 12.51
N TYR A 98 -1.27 2.78 13.70
CA TYR A 98 -2.09 2.59 14.89
C TYR A 98 -3.31 3.52 14.90
N PRO A 99 -4.36 3.12 15.62
CA PRO A 99 -5.35 4.07 16.07
C PRO A 99 -4.67 5.24 16.83
N LEU A 100 -5.13 6.46 16.59
CA LEU A 100 -4.55 7.64 17.26
C LEU A 100 -4.53 7.53 18.79
N ALA A 101 -5.54 6.85 19.36
CA ALA A 101 -5.62 6.59 20.80
C ALA A 101 -4.47 5.73 21.36
N GLU A 102 -3.82 4.94 20.49
CA GLU A 102 -2.76 4.00 20.88
C GLU A 102 -1.36 4.50 20.52
N ARG A 103 -1.24 5.66 19.92
CA ARG A 103 0.00 6.18 19.33
C ARG A 103 1.21 6.23 20.27
N ASN A 104 1.02 6.32 21.56
CA ASN A 104 2.13 6.43 22.53
C ASN A 104 2.09 5.33 23.59
N ILE A 105 1.27 4.31 23.39
CA ILE A 105 1.15 3.19 24.33
C ILE A 105 2.23 2.16 24.00
N ARG A 106 3.08 1.84 24.97
CA ARG A 106 4.13 0.81 24.84
C ARG A 106 4.08 -0.17 26.02
N PRO A 107 4.43 -1.45 25.81
CA PRO A 107 4.79 -2.06 24.54
C PRO A 107 3.57 -2.26 23.64
N ASN A 108 3.74 -2.04 22.35
CA ASN A 108 2.72 -2.34 21.37
C ASN A 108 3.35 -3.23 20.29
N PHE A 109 2.64 -4.30 19.89
CA PHE A 109 3.10 -5.27 18.90
C PHE A 109 3.61 -4.63 17.60
N ALA A 110 3.13 -3.48 17.31
CA ALA A 110 3.37 -2.81 16.06
C ALA A 110 4.11 -1.46 16.22
N ALA A 111 4.75 -1.22 17.37
CA ALA A 111 5.50 0.01 17.64
C ALA A 111 6.90 0.00 17.02
#